data_bb6df98f046ebccdc4d0437765480577
#
_entry.id   bb6df98f046ebccdc4d0437765480577
#
_cell.length_a   1.000
_cell.length_b   1.000
_cell.length_c   1.000
_cell.angle_alpha   90.00
_cell.angle_beta   90.00
_cell.angle_gamma   90.00
#
_symmetry.space_group_name_H-M   'P 1'
#
loop_
_entity.id
_entity.type
_entity.pdbx_description
1 polymer ?
#
loop_
_entity_poly.entity_id
_entity_poly.type
_entity_poly.pdbx_seq_one_letter_code
_entity_poly.pdbx_strand_id
1 'polypeptide(L)'
;SKMKEEGRNPFQGNIIQPKVETIAGAFLKNFYDIGFEPFDGVHSDLTRAMADLMMRDKEMMNWNQSYEQWLVDFLVHVGIEEIYISDRYDPLGSIGFRPIMRGHCILDPHWLSNDTWDLKRAWKVAYLTPKQIKETYETHSDEIDFYLKMREGKNSEYEQQDETKGIPHFSLTEQFGDQYRVIEFKHIEREKKKIEFAFNSNGDMLQVPDIEDEAYIQQWMIANGVDVSLDPITRTEPVDILYVTTICPQISRNLVLEDKKSKIQIGRLDIFPGSCRRYNGIN
;
A
#
# COMPACT_ATOMS: atom_id res chain seq x y z
N SER A 1 -7.23 39.00 12.39
CA SER A 1 -8.61 38.85 12.94
C SER A 1 -8.86 40.02 13.86
N LYS A 2 -10.11 40.51 13.93
CA LYS A 2 -10.54 41.65 14.76
C LYS A 2 -10.03 41.56 16.22
N MET A 3 -9.94 40.39 16.79
CA MET A 3 -9.43 40.18 18.16
C MET A 3 -7.94 40.54 18.34
N LYS A 4 -7.10 40.30 17.32
CA LYS A 4 -5.69 40.74 17.35
C LYS A 4 -5.53 42.23 17.25
N GLU A 5 -6.38 42.88 16.49
CA GLU A 5 -6.41 44.36 16.36
C GLU A 5 -6.88 45.05 17.67
N GLU A 6 -7.70 44.36 18.47
CA GLU A 6 -8.18 44.82 19.79
C GLU A 6 -7.22 44.46 20.94
N GLY A 7 -6.01 43.92 20.63
CA GLY A 7 -5.02 43.50 21.63
C GLY A 7 -5.42 42.30 22.49
N ARG A 8 -6.46 41.54 22.09
CA ARG A 8 -6.92 40.34 22.76
C ARG A 8 -6.23 39.13 22.14
N ASN A 9 -5.59 38.28 22.94
CA ASN A 9 -5.10 36.99 22.50
C ASN A 9 -6.30 36.06 22.23
N PRO A 10 -6.52 35.61 20.98
CA PRO A 10 -7.58 34.65 20.71
C PRO A 10 -7.26 33.36 21.45
N PHE A 11 -8.13 32.95 22.36
CA PHE A 11 -8.04 31.64 23.02
C PHE A 11 -8.40 30.58 21.96
N GLN A 12 -7.42 29.82 21.55
CA GLN A 12 -7.58 28.69 20.66
C GLN A 12 -7.51 27.39 21.46
N GLY A 13 -8.64 26.94 21.95
CA GLY A 13 -8.76 25.62 22.57
C GLY A 13 -9.04 24.56 21.51
N ASN A 14 -8.22 23.53 21.42
CA ASN A 14 -8.51 22.39 20.55
C ASN A 14 -9.58 21.50 21.24
N ILE A 15 -10.86 21.73 20.93
CA ILE A 15 -11.99 20.99 21.51
C ILE A 15 -12.20 19.64 20.80
N ILE A 16 -11.69 19.51 19.57
CA ILE A 16 -11.92 18.34 18.72
C ILE A 16 -11.04 17.19 19.16
N GLN A 17 -9.77 17.44 19.40
CA GLN A 17 -8.80 16.41 19.75
C GLN A 17 -9.20 15.53 20.93
N PRO A 18 -9.61 16.07 22.11
CA PRO A 18 -10.04 15.24 23.23
C PRO A 18 -11.26 14.36 22.92
N LYS A 19 -12.17 14.84 22.05
CA LYS A 19 -13.32 14.05 21.61
C LYS A 19 -12.91 12.88 20.71
N VAL A 20 -12.01 13.14 19.76
CA VAL A 20 -11.45 12.09 18.87
C VAL A 20 -10.72 11.05 19.70
N GLU A 21 -9.86 11.47 20.63
CA GLU A 21 -9.12 10.56 21.53
C GLU A 21 -10.07 9.72 22.41
N THR A 22 -11.16 10.33 22.91
CA THR A 22 -12.17 9.60 23.69
C THR A 22 -12.87 8.54 22.84
N ILE A 23 -13.26 8.87 21.61
CA ILE A 23 -13.91 7.93 20.70
C ILE A 23 -12.94 6.82 20.31
N ALA A 24 -11.70 7.17 19.91
CA ALA A 24 -10.68 6.20 19.57
C ALA A 24 -10.38 5.25 20.74
N GLY A 25 -10.23 5.77 21.97
CA GLY A 25 -10.04 4.97 23.16
C GLY A 25 -11.22 4.02 23.47
N ALA A 26 -12.46 4.45 23.22
CA ALA A 26 -13.63 3.60 23.37
C ALA A 26 -13.66 2.46 22.33
N PHE A 27 -13.28 2.73 21.08
CA PHE A 27 -13.16 1.71 20.04
C PHE A 27 -12.05 0.71 20.36
N LEU A 28 -10.86 1.17 20.75
CA LEU A 28 -9.73 0.30 21.11
C LEU A 28 -10.04 -0.59 22.31
N LYS A 29 -10.76 -0.07 23.29
CA LYS A 29 -11.18 -0.86 24.46
C LYS A 29 -12.18 -1.97 24.13
N ASN A 30 -13.00 -1.76 23.10
CA ASN A 30 -14.02 -2.70 22.64
C ASN A 30 -13.63 -3.40 21.35
N PHE A 31 -12.33 -3.55 21.10
CA PHE A 31 -11.85 -4.21 19.91
C PHE A 31 -12.22 -5.69 19.94
N TYR A 32 -12.95 -6.13 18.93
CA TYR A 32 -13.35 -7.53 18.79
C TYR A 32 -12.22 -8.32 18.16
N ASP A 33 -11.96 -9.50 18.70
CA ASP A 33 -11.08 -10.44 18.05
C ASP A 33 -11.76 -11.02 16.81
N ILE A 34 -10.97 -11.22 15.76
CA ILE A 34 -11.44 -11.87 14.54
C ILE A 34 -11.31 -13.37 14.77
N GLY A 35 -12.45 -14.06 14.80
CA GLY A 35 -12.51 -15.52 14.85
C GLY A 35 -12.71 -16.10 13.44
N PHE A 36 -12.22 -17.30 13.24
CA PHE A 36 -12.51 -18.11 12.05
C PHE A 36 -13.48 -19.21 12.43
N GLU A 37 -14.53 -19.40 11.65
CA GLU A 37 -15.45 -20.52 11.79
C GLU A 37 -15.35 -21.42 10.55
N PRO A 38 -15.24 -22.75 10.71
CA PRO A 38 -15.24 -23.66 9.58
C PRO A 38 -16.60 -23.67 8.91
N PHE A 39 -16.62 -23.52 7.59
CA PHE A 39 -17.86 -23.50 6.82
C PHE A 39 -18.63 -24.83 6.89
N ASP A 40 -17.92 -25.94 6.99
CA ASP A 40 -18.47 -27.31 6.97
C ASP A 40 -18.34 -28.06 8.31
N GLY A 41 -17.76 -27.44 9.34
CA GLY A 41 -17.52 -28.02 10.65
C GLY A 41 -16.43 -29.10 10.68
N VAL A 42 -15.83 -29.46 9.55
CA VAL A 42 -14.85 -30.57 9.43
C VAL A 42 -13.42 -30.13 9.75
N HIS A 43 -13.11 -28.84 9.55
CA HIS A 43 -11.73 -28.34 9.65
C HIS A 43 -11.50 -27.41 10.87
N SER A 44 -12.01 -27.81 12.04
CA SER A 44 -11.89 -27.02 13.28
C SER A 44 -10.43 -26.75 13.69
N ASP A 45 -9.53 -27.72 13.46
CA ASP A 45 -8.11 -27.57 13.80
C ASP A 45 -7.39 -26.60 12.85
N LEU A 46 -7.76 -26.59 11.57
CA LEU A 46 -7.22 -25.66 10.59
C LEU A 46 -7.65 -24.21 10.89
N THR A 47 -8.94 -24.01 11.20
CA THR A 47 -9.44 -22.67 11.56
C THR A 47 -8.82 -22.14 12.83
N ARG A 48 -8.56 -23.03 13.81
CA ARG A 48 -7.84 -22.66 15.03
C ARG A 48 -6.38 -22.28 14.73
N ALA A 49 -5.68 -23.07 13.91
CA ALA A 49 -4.31 -22.75 13.50
C ALA A 49 -4.24 -21.42 12.72
N MET A 50 -5.23 -21.12 11.87
CA MET A 50 -5.34 -19.83 11.18
C MET A 50 -5.57 -18.66 12.15
N ALA A 51 -6.43 -18.86 13.18
CA ALA A 51 -6.65 -17.86 14.21
C ALA A 51 -5.38 -17.57 15.02
N ASP A 52 -4.67 -18.61 15.44
CA ASP A 52 -3.41 -18.51 16.19
C ASP A 52 -2.32 -17.80 15.34
N LEU A 53 -2.22 -18.14 14.05
CA LEU A 53 -1.31 -17.48 13.12
C LEU A 53 -1.62 -15.99 12.98
N MET A 54 -2.89 -15.65 12.79
CA MET A 54 -3.33 -14.27 12.68
C MET A 54 -3.07 -13.46 13.96
N MET A 55 -3.30 -14.04 15.13
CA MET A 55 -2.99 -13.41 16.41
C MET A 55 -1.49 -13.13 16.56
N ARG A 56 -0.64 -14.11 16.22
CA ARG A 56 0.81 -13.94 16.21
C ARG A 56 1.24 -12.81 15.27
N ASP A 57 0.70 -12.79 14.05
CA ASP A 57 1.03 -11.77 13.07
C ASP A 57 0.58 -10.38 13.54
N LYS A 58 -0.58 -10.25 14.16
CA LYS A 58 -1.05 -9.00 14.79
C LYS A 58 -0.07 -8.48 15.85
N GLU A 59 0.45 -9.35 16.71
CA GLU A 59 1.42 -8.98 17.75
C GLU A 59 2.75 -8.55 17.13
N MET A 60 3.28 -9.32 16.15
CA MET A 60 4.55 -9.02 15.48
C MET A 60 4.52 -7.68 14.72
N MET A 61 3.38 -7.31 14.17
CA MET A 61 3.20 -6.07 13.39
C MET A 61 2.88 -4.85 14.25
N ASN A 62 2.74 -4.96 15.58
CA ASN A 62 2.21 -3.90 16.42
C ASN A 62 0.86 -3.35 15.89
N TRP A 63 -0.01 -4.26 15.46
CA TRP A 63 -1.30 -3.92 14.84
C TRP A 63 -2.09 -2.88 15.63
N ASN A 64 -2.14 -3.01 16.94
CA ASN A 64 -2.90 -2.11 17.79
C ASN A 64 -2.44 -0.65 17.67
N GLN A 65 -1.12 -0.42 17.58
CA GLN A 65 -0.57 0.93 17.43
C GLN A 65 -0.84 1.49 16.03
N SER A 66 -0.69 0.68 15.00
CA SER A 66 -0.99 1.07 13.61
C SER A 66 -2.47 1.38 13.44
N TYR A 67 -3.32 0.55 14.02
CA TYR A 67 -4.77 0.73 13.99
C TYR A 67 -5.23 1.97 14.76
N GLU A 68 -4.61 2.28 15.92
CA GLU A 68 -4.90 3.52 16.67
C GLU A 68 -4.63 4.74 15.82
N GLN A 69 -3.47 4.81 15.19
CA GLN A 69 -3.12 5.92 14.30
C GLN A 69 -4.09 6.03 13.11
N TRP A 70 -4.38 4.91 12.45
CA TRP A 70 -5.35 4.87 11.36
C TRP A 70 -6.74 5.33 11.80
N LEU A 71 -7.19 4.88 12.98
CA LEU A 71 -8.50 5.22 13.51
C LEU A 71 -8.63 6.73 13.81
N VAL A 72 -7.60 7.35 14.38
CA VAL A 72 -7.57 8.80 14.60
C VAL A 72 -7.67 9.55 13.28
N ASP A 73 -6.88 9.16 12.27
CA ASP A 73 -6.91 9.77 10.95
C ASP A 73 -8.26 9.56 10.25
N PHE A 74 -8.87 8.37 10.40
CA PHE A 74 -10.20 8.02 9.91
C PHE A 74 -11.30 8.91 10.53
N LEU A 75 -11.25 9.15 11.83
CA LEU A 75 -12.22 9.98 12.53
C LEU A 75 -12.11 11.45 12.16
N VAL A 76 -10.89 11.92 11.91
CA VAL A 76 -10.64 13.33 11.56
C VAL A 76 -10.93 13.60 10.10
N HIS A 77 -10.52 12.67 9.20
CA HIS A 77 -10.65 12.88 7.76
C HIS A 77 -10.67 11.58 6.96
N VAL A 78 -9.52 11.03 6.64
CA VAL A 78 -9.29 9.80 5.90
C VAL A 78 -8.13 9.08 6.56
N GLY A 79 -8.38 7.91 7.11
CA GLY A 79 -7.33 6.97 7.51
C GLY A 79 -6.87 6.20 6.28
N ILE A 80 -5.57 6.07 6.10
CA ILE A 80 -4.98 5.34 4.97
C ILE A 80 -4.05 4.30 5.55
N GLU A 81 -4.23 3.05 5.13
CA GLU A 81 -3.42 1.92 5.54
C GLU A 81 -2.85 1.21 4.31
N GLU A 82 -1.63 0.72 4.41
CA GLU A 82 -0.95 -0.02 3.36
C GLU A 82 -0.61 -1.42 3.86
N ILE A 83 -0.89 -2.42 3.02
CA ILE A 83 -0.38 -3.77 3.20
C ILE A 83 0.99 -3.84 2.53
N TYR A 84 1.98 -4.41 3.22
CA TYR A 84 3.31 -4.64 2.67
C TYR A 84 3.86 -6.00 3.10
N ILE A 85 4.85 -6.49 2.37
CA ILE A 85 5.60 -7.70 2.75
C ILE A 85 6.89 -7.25 3.44
N SER A 86 7.15 -7.81 4.62
CA SER A 86 8.35 -7.55 5.41
C SER A 86 9.19 -8.81 5.51
N ASP A 87 10.44 -8.74 5.09
CA ASP A 87 11.42 -9.81 5.23
C ASP A 87 12.18 -9.73 6.57
N ARG A 88 11.77 -8.81 7.47
CA ARG A 88 12.52 -8.49 8.70
C ARG A 88 12.56 -9.62 9.71
N TYR A 89 11.47 -10.37 9.82
CA TYR A 89 11.31 -11.42 10.84
C TYR A 89 11.17 -12.81 10.24
N ASP A 90 10.81 -12.91 8.99
CA ASP A 90 10.63 -14.16 8.26
C ASP A 90 11.27 -14.04 6.87
N PRO A 91 12.26 -14.87 6.52
CA PRO A 91 12.87 -14.87 5.19
C PRO A 91 11.88 -15.16 4.05
N LEU A 92 10.75 -15.81 4.35
CA LEU A 92 9.65 -16.04 3.41
C LEU A 92 8.74 -14.81 3.23
N GLY A 93 8.96 -13.79 4.07
CA GLY A 93 8.16 -12.57 4.12
C GLY A 93 6.91 -12.72 4.99
N SER A 94 6.69 -11.75 5.86
CA SER A 94 5.46 -11.60 6.65
C SER A 94 4.63 -10.46 6.11
N ILE A 95 3.30 -10.61 6.12
CA ILE A 95 2.38 -9.54 5.76
C ILE A 95 2.37 -8.52 6.89
N GLY A 96 2.62 -7.27 6.57
CA GLY A 96 2.58 -6.15 7.48
C GLY A 96 1.52 -5.13 7.09
N PHE A 97 1.07 -4.35 8.08
CA PHE A 97 0.18 -3.21 7.88
C PHE A 97 0.85 -1.98 8.46
N ARG A 98 0.74 -0.87 7.76
CA ARG A 98 1.22 0.41 8.27
C ARG A 98 0.29 1.55 7.90
N PRO A 99 0.02 2.48 8.82
CA PRO A 99 -0.70 3.69 8.48
C PRO A 99 0.18 4.59 7.61
N ILE A 100 -0.42 5.22 6.61
CA ILE A 100 0.22 6.25 5.79
C ILE A 100 -0.34 7.60 6.24
N MET A 101 0.54 8.50 6.64
CA MET A 101 0.15 9.86 6.97
C MET A 101 -0.53 10.52 5.77
N ARG A 102 -1.62 11.22 6.01
CA ARG A 102 -2.45 11.87 4.98
C ARG A 102 -1.65 12.70 3.96
N GLY A 103 -0.63 13.44 4.41
CA GLY A 103 0.22 14.24 3.53
C GLY A 103 1.15 13.43 2.61
N HIS A 104 1.25 12.13 2.84
CA HIS A 104 2.15 11.22 2.15
C HIS A 104 1.43 10.29 1.17
N CYS A 105 0.12 10.47 0.99
CA CYS A 105 -0.64 9.68 0.03
C CYS A 105 -1.63 10.56 -0.72
N ILE A 106 -1.68 10.40 -2.02
CA ILE A 106 -2.66 11.03 -2.91
C ILE A 106 -3.49 9.91 -3.51
N LEU A 107 -4.78 9.94 -3.28
CA LEU A 107 -5.73 8.96 -3.79
C LEU A 107 -6.30 9.43 -5.13
N ASP A 108 -6.76 8.48 -5.93
CA ASP A 108 -7.48 8.77 -7.18
C ASP A 108 -8.68 9.68 -6.88
N PRO A 109 -8.79 10.84 -7.55
CA PRO A 109 -9.92 11.76 -7.37
C PRO A 109 -11.26 11.14 -7.77
N HIS A 110 -11.25 10.06 -8.54
CA HIS A 110 -12.46 9.32 -8.93
C HIS A 110 -12.88 8.26 -7.92
N TRP A 111 -12.10 8.05 -6.84
CA TRP A 111 -12.50 7.19 -5.74
C TRP A 111 -13.67 7.82 -4.98
N LEU A 112 -14.82 7.17 -5.01
CA LEU A 112 -16.08 7.70 -4.49
C LEU A 112 -16.63 6.91 -3.31
N SER A 113 -16.27 5.65 -3.19
CA SER A 113 -16.81 4.77 -2.15
C SER A 113 -15.78 4.47 -1.06
N ASN A 114 -16.26 4.05 0.12
CA ASN A 114 -15.38 3.48 1.13
C ASN A 114 -14.92 2.06 0.73
N ASP A 115 -15.41 1.57 -0.39
CA ASP A 115 -14.96 0.33 -0.98
C ASP A 115 -13.72 0.61 -1.84
N THR A 116 -12.66 -0.15 -1.60
CA THR A 116 -11.38 0.00 -2.30
C THR A 116 -11.38 -0.58 -3.71
N TRP A 117 -12.48 -1.20 -4.14
CA TRP A 117 -12.59 -1.79 -5.48
C TRP A 117 -12.60 -0.76 -6.61
N ASP A 118 -13.07 0.45 -6.35
CA ASP A 118 -13.07 1.55 -7.31
C ASP A 118 -11.78 2.39 -7.27
N LEU A 119 -10.92 2.17 -6.26
CA LEU A 119 -9.61 2.81 -6.18
C LEU A 119 -8.64 2.12 -7.15
N LYS A 120 -8.37 2.75 -8.28
CA LYS A 120 -7.48 2.19 -9.32
C LYS A 120 -6.07 2.77 -9.30
N ARG A 121 -5.86 3.90 -8.64
CA ARG A 121 -4.58 4.62 -8.63
C ARG A 121 -4.34 5.26 -7.27
N ALA A 122 -3.07 5.25 -6.85
CA ALA A 122 -2.63 5.99 -5.68
C ALA A 122 -1.16 6.40 -5.85
N TRP A 123 -0.79 7.50 -5.23
CA TRP A 123 0.60 7.98 -5.17
C TRP A 123 1.01 8.05 -3.72
N LYS A 124 2.07 7.34 -3.38
CA LYS A 124 2.70 7.44 -2.06
C LYS A 124 3.96 8.28 -2.18
N VAL A 125 4.15 9.19 -1.25
CA VAL A 125 5.27 10.10 -1.20
C VAL A 125 6.11 9.80 0.02
N ALA A 126 7.39 9.53 -0.19
CA ALA A 126 8.40 9.38 0.86
C ALA A 126 9.47 10.46 0.71
N TYR A 127 10.07 10.85 1.82
CA TYR A 127 11.19 11.78 1.86
C TYR A 127 12.43 11.02 2.31
N LEU A 128 13.39 10.85 1.42
CA LEU A 128 14.59 10.06 1.63
C LEU A 128 15.83 10.88 1.36
N THR A 129 16.88 10.66 2.13
CA THR A 129 18.21 11.21 1.84
C THR A 129 18.83 10.50 0.62
N PRO A 130 19.78 11.13 -0.11
CA PRO A 130 20.47 10.47 -1.22
C PRO A 130 21.08 9.11 -0.86
N LYS A 131 21.59 9.00 0.35
CA LYS A 131 22.14 7.75 0.88
C LYS A 131 21.07 6.66 0.98
N GLN A 132 19.89 6.99 1.58
CA GLN A 132 18.77 6.05 1.70
C GLN A 132 18.23 5.65 0.33
N ILE A 133 18.14 6.59 -0.63
CA ILE A 133 17.69 6.26 -1.99
C ILE A 133 18.64 5.24 -2.64
N LYS A 134 19.97 5.45 -2.54
CA LYS A 134 20.96 4.52 -3.08
C LYS A 134 20.93 3.15 -2.39
N GLU A 135 20.75 3.10 -1.09
CA GLU A 135 20.63 1.86 -0.33
C GLU A 135 19.35 1.09 -0.69
N THR A 136 18.26 1.80 -0.97
CA THR A 136 16.98 1.18 -1.36
C THR A 136 16.95 0.74 -2.82
N TYR A 137 17.58 1.52 -3.70
CA TYR A 137 17.60 1.30 -5.16
C TYR A 137 19.04 1.12 -5.66
N GLU A 138 19.72 0.10 -5.16
CA GLU A 138 21.15 -0.18 -5.42
C GLU A 138 21.49 -0.26 -6.90
N THR A 139 20.61 -0.81 -7.72
CA THR A 139 20.77 -0.95 -9.17
C THR A 139 20.93 0.39 -9.90
N HIS A 140 20.43 1.48 -9.31
CA HIS A 140 20.48 2.84 -9.85
C HIS A 140 21.49 3.75 -9.15
N SER A 141 22.33 3.21 -8.27
CA SER A 141 23.25 3.99 -7.44
C SER A 141 24.17 4.90 -8.25
N ASP A 142 24.77 4.38 -9.32
CA ASP A 142 25.69 5.15 -10.19
C ASP A 142 24.95 6.25 -10.96
N GLU A 143 23.75 5.96 -11.41
CA GLU A 143 22.91 6.91 -12.14
C GLU A 143 22.43 8.05 -11.23
N ILE A 144 22.06 7.72 -9.99
CA ILE A 144 21.71 8.70 -8.95
C ILE A 144 22.90 9.61 -8.67
N ASP A 145 24.12 9.06 -8.49
CA ASP A 145 25.34 9.84 -8.26
C ASP A 145 25.66 10.76 -9.44
N PHE A 146 25.47 10.29 -10.67
CA PHE A 146 25.65 11.10 -11.86
C PHE A 146 24.72 12.33 -11.87
N TYR A 147 23.44 12.14 -11.63
CA TYR A 147 22.48 13.23 -11.61
C TYR A 147 22.69 14.20 -10.44
N LEU A 148 23.08 13.70 -9.26
CA LEU A 148 23.39 14.54 -8.11
C LEU A 148 24.61 15.44 -8.39
N LYS A 149 25.69 14.88 -8.96
CA LYS A 149 26.88 15.67 -9.37
C LYS A 149 26.55 16.70 -10.45
N MET A 150 25.72 16.34 -11.42
CA MET A 150 25.26 17.30 -12.44
C MET A 150 24.49 18.47 -11.83
N ARG A 151 23.72 18.22 -10.78
CA ARG A 151 22.94 19.25 -10.08
C ARG A 151 23.84 20.16 -9.23
N GLU A 152 24.80 19.60 -8.53
CA GLU A 152 25.79 20.40 -7.75
C GLU A 152 26.56 21.38 -8.65
N GLY A 153 26.85 20.99 -9.90
CA GLY A 153 27.51 21.86 -10.87
C GLY A 153 26.62 22.93 -11.52
N LYS A 154 25.28 22.83 -11.37
CA LYS A 154 24.30 23.74 -12.03
C LYS A 154 23.54 24.67 -11.09
N ASN A 155 24.03 24.88 -9.89
CA ASN A 155 23.32 25.53 -8.77
C ASN A 155 22.84 26.99 -8.97
N SER A 156 22.64 27.50 -10.16
CA SER A 156 22.14 28.88 -10.30
C SER A 156 21.06 29.16 -11.37
N GLU A 157 20.83 28.26 -12.32
CA GLU A 157 19.95 28.63 -13.45
C GLU A 157 18.58 27.93 -13.47
N TYR A 158 18.39 26.82 -12.74
CA TYR A 158 17.13 26.04 -12.77
C TYR A 158 16.13 26.41 -11.66
N GLU A 159 16.54 27.12 -10.63
CA GLU A 159 15.64 27.55 -9.54
C GLU A 159 14.66 28.67 -9.95
N GLN A 160 14.87 29.32 -11.09
CA GLN A 160 14.07 30.49 -11.47
C GLN A 160 12.94 30.22 -12.49
N GLN A 161 12.81 29.03 -13.05
CA GLN A 161 11.85 28.83 -14.17
C GLN A 161 10.61 28.00 -13.87
N ASP A 162 10.44 27.39 -12.72
CA ASP A 162 9.22 26.66 -12.38
C ASP A 162 8.41 27.32 -11.26
N GLU A 163 8.21 28.63 -11.33
CA GLU A 163 7.08 29.26 -10.67
C GLU A 163 5.76 28.85 -11.36
N THR A 164 5.34 27.63 -11.23
CA THR A 164 3.94 27.27 -11.38
C THR A 164 3.19 27.84 -10.19
N LYS A 165 2.90 29.12 -10.28
CA LYS A 165 1.95 29.84 -9.42
C LYS A 165 0.64 29.09 -9.44
N GLY A 166 0.32 28.37 -8.37
CA GLY A 166 -1.04 27.90 -8.22
C GLY A 166 -1.32 26.75 -7.26
N ILE A 167 -0.35 25.95 -6.85
CA ILE A 167 -0.60 24.85 -5.90
C ILE A 167 0.45 24.90 -4.78
N PRO A 168 0.17 25.59 -3.66
CA PRO A 168 1.17 25.85 -2.61
C PRO A 168 1.70 24.61 -1.88
N HIS A 169 1.12 23.43 -2.10
CA HIS A 169 1.45 22.23 -1.34
C HIS A 169 2.09 21.10 -2.15
N PHE A 170 2.31 21.27 -3.45
CA PHE A 170 2.89 20.25 -4.33
C PHE A 170 3.94 20.82 -5.29
N SER A 171 4.88 21.59 -4.78
CA SER A 171 6.07 21.86 -5.57
C SER A 171 6.86 20.56 -5.69
N LEU A 172 6.95 20.02 -6.90
CA LEU A 172 7.80 18.85 -7.21
C LEU A 172 9.28 19.14 -6.95
N THR A 173 9.64 20.41 -6.77
CA THR A 173 11.00 20.92 -6.64
C THR A 173 11.38 21.32 -5.22
N GLU A 174 10.42 21.44 -4.27
CA GLU A 174 10.75 21.76 -2.88
C GLU A 174 11.53 20.65 -2.23
N GLN A 175 12.70 20.97 -1.76
CA GLN A 175 13.59 20.09 -1.03
C GLN A 175 13.41 20.34 0.47
N PHE A 176 13.15 19.27 1.23
CA PHE A 176 13.12 19.34 2.68
C PHE A 176 14.53 19.07 3.25
N GLY A 177 15.31 20.12 3.39
CA GLY A 177 16.71 19.98 3.81
C GLY A 177 17.48 19.08 2.84
N ASP A 178 18.10 18.01 3.34
CA ASP A 178 18.86 17.04 2.54
C ASP A 178 18.00 15.89 2.00
N GLN A 179 16.67 15.98 2.10
CA GLN A 179 15.75 14.91 1.68
C GLN A 179 15.15 15.20 0.33
N TYR A 180 15.06 14.15 -0.47
CA TYR A 180 14.43 14.14 -1.79
C TYR A 180 13.10 13.43 -1.73
N ARG A 181 12.15 13.93 -2.49
CA ARG A 181 10.84 13.34 -2.60
C ARG A 181 10.88 12.16 -3.58
N VAL A 182 10.62 10.98 -3.05
CA VAL A 182 10.43 9.75 -3.83
C VAL A 182 8.93 9.51 -3.95
N ILE A 183 8.45 9.36 -5.17
CA ILE A 183 7.04 9.14 -5.46
C ILE A 183 6.86 7.73 -5.98
N GLU A 184 6.10 6.94 -5.27
CA GLU A 184 5.68 5.60 -5.64
C GLU A 184 4.26 5.67 -6.20
N PHE A 185 4.13 5.44 -7.50
CA PHE A 185 2.86 5.38 -8.19
C PHE A 185 2.39 3.94 -8.26
N LYS A 186 1.24 3.68 -7.68
CA LYS A 186 0.57 2.37 -7.71
C LYS A 186 -0.65 2.45 -8.59
N HIS A 187 -0.79 1.49 -9.49
CA HIS A 187 -1.96 1.43 -10.38
C HIS A 187 -2.32 -0.01 -10.74
N ILE A 188 -3.60 -0.20 -11.03
CA ILE A 188 -4.15 -1.48 -11.47
C ILE A 188 -4.27 -1.46 -12.99
N GLU A 189 -3.69 -2.47 -13.63
CA GLU A 189 -3.89 -2.76 -15.04
C GLU A 189 -4.56 -4.12 -15.21
N ARG A 190 -5.45 -4.20 -16.20
CA ARG A 190 -6.12 -5.45 -16.55
C ARG A 190 -5.36 -6.16 -17.66
N GLU A 191 -4.73 -7.26 -17.30
CA GLU A 191 -4.01 -8.11 -18.24
C GLU A 191 -4.77 -9.39 -18.55
N LYS A 192 -4.55 -9.94 -19.75
CA LYS A 192 -5.03 -11.26 -20.09
C LYS A 192 -3.98 -12.28 -19.66
N LYS A 193 -4.33 -13.10 -18.68
CA LYS A 193 -3.46 -14.15 -18.15
C LYS A 193 -3.98 -15.51 -18.57
N LYS A 194 -3.07 -16.38 -18.99
CA LYS A 194 -3.35 -17.79 -19.19
C LYS A 194 -3.37 -18.46 -17.83
N ILE A 195 -4.49 -19.06 -17.48
CA ILE A 195 -4.68 -19.82 -16.24
C ILE A 195 -4.86 -21.27 -16.64
N GLU A 196 -4.09 -22.15 -16.02
CA GLU A 196 -4.14 -23.58 -16.27
C GLU A 196 -4.98 -24.26 -15.20
N PHE A 197 -5.83 -25.18 -15.61
CA PHE A 197 -6.69 -25.97 -14.75
C PHE A 197 -6.45 -27.44 -15.03
N ALA A 198 -6.40 -28.23 -13.96
CA ALA A 198 -6.29 -29.66 -14.02
C ALA A 198 -7.43 -30.33 -13.24
N PHE A 199 -7.84 -31.53 -13.66
CA PHE A 199 -8.87 -32.30 -12.96
C PHE A 199 -8.22 -33.29 -12.01
N ASN A 200 -8.73 -33.36 -10.80
CA ASN A 200 -8.35 -34.42 -9.87
C ASN A 200 -9.11 -35.72 -10.16
N SER A 201 -8.72 -36.80 -9.46
CA SER A 201 -9.38 -38.11 -9.60
C SER A 201 -10.87 -38.11 -9.22
N ASN A 202 -11.33 -37.10 -8.49
CA ASN A 202 -12.73 -36.93 -8.11
C ASN A 202 -13.54 -36.16 -9.15
N GLY A 203 -12.88 -35.63 -10.20
CA GLY A 203 -13.50 -34.80 -11.24
C GLY A 203 -13.60 -33.31 -10.88
N ASP A 204 -12.97 -32.86 -9.78
CA ASP A 204 -12.94 -31.46 -9.42
C ASP A 204 -11.90 -30.74 -10.26
N MET A 205 -12.25 -29.54 -10.74
CA MET A 205 -11.34 -28.68 -11.49
C MET A 205 -10.53 -27.81 -10.52
N LEU A 206 -9.23 -27.99 -10.52
CA LEU A 206 -8.29 -27.28 -9.67
C LEU A 206 -7.43 -26.33 -10.53
N GLN A 207 -7.19 -25.13 -10.05
CA GLN A 207 -6.28 -24.22 -10.70
C GLN A 207 -4.83 -24.63 -10.41
N VAL A 208 -4.02 -24.80 -11.46
CA VAL A 208 -2.59 -25.08 -11.33
C VAL A 208 -1.89 -23.84 -10.78
N PRO A 209 -0.99 -23.99 -9.79
CA PRO A 209 -0.24 -22.86 -9.25
C PRO A 209 0.58 -22.16 -10.35
N ASP A 210 0.54 -20.83 -10.37
CA ASP A 210 1.29 -19.98 -11.29
C ASP A 210 2.73 -19.77 -10.76
N ILE A 211 3.51 -20.85 -10.81
CA ILE A 211 4.89 -20.91 -10.32
C ILE A 211 5.75 -21.49 -11.46
N GLU A 212 6.92 -20.92 -11.70
CA GLU A 212 7.84 -21.39 -12.73
C GLU A 212 8.57 -22.70 -12.36
N ASP A 213 8.46 -23.16 -11.11
CA ASP A 213 9.10 -24.38 -10.64
C ASP A 213 8.29 -25.63 -11.02
N GLU A 214 8.72 -26.30 -12.10
CA GLU A 214 8.11 -27.55 -12.59
C GLU A 214 8.08 -28.66 -11.54
N ALA A 215 9.11 -28.77 -10.69
CA ALA A 215 9.17 -29.78 -9.65
C ALA A 215 8.08 -29.53 -8.59
N TYR A 216 7.86 -28.29 -8.23
CA TYR A 216 6.77 -27.91 -7.33
C TYR A 216 5.40 -28.20 -7.93
N ILE A 217 5.19 -27.87 -9.20
CA ILE A 217 3.93 -28.14 -9.91
C ILE A 217 3.64 -29.65 -9.93
N GLN A 218 4.63 -30.49 -10.22
CA GLN A 218 4.46 -31.94 -10.21
C GLN A 218 4.10 -32.48 -8.81
N GLN A 219 4.79 -32.00 -7.78
CA GLN A 219 4.46 -32.36 -6.40
C GLN A 219 3.05 -31.94 -6.00
N TRP A 220 2.65 -30.73 -6.41
CA TRP A 220 1.31 -30.21 -6.18
C TRP A 220 0.25 -31.08 -6.90
N MET A 221 0.49 -31.46 -8.16
CA MET A 221 -0.41 -32.34 -8.91
C MET A 221 -0.59 -33.68 -8.22
N ILE A 222 0.50 -34.31 -7.80
CA ILE A 222 0.48 -35.60 -7.08
C ILE A 222 -0.29 -35.46 -5.75
N ALA A 223 -0.01 -34.41 -4.98
CA ALA A 223 -0.65 -34.17 -3.69
C ALA A 223 -2.17 -33.94 -3.80
N ASN A 224 -2.64 -33.38 -4.93
CA ASN A 224 -4.05 -33.13 -5.17
C ASN A 224 -4.75 -34.21 -6.00
N GLY A 225 -4.08 -35.34 -6.27
CA GLY A 225 -4.62 -36.46 -7.03
C GLY A 225 -4.92 -36.11 -8.50
N VAL A 226 -4.18 -35.19 -9.08
CA VAL A 226 -4.27 -34.82 -10.48
C VAL A 226 -3.48 -35.82 -11.32
N ASP A 227 -4.05 -36.27 -12.43
CA ASP A 227 -3.35 -37.13 -13.37
C ASP A 227 -2.32 -36.32 -14.18
N VAL A 228 -1.05 -36.52 -13.89
CA VAL A 228 0.08 -35.85 -14.53
C VAL A 228 0.18 -36.16 -16.04
N SER A 229 -0.47 -37.23 -16.49
CA SER A 229 -0.47 -37.61 -17.92
C SER A 229 -1.45 -36.79 -18.78
N LEU A 230 -2.34 -36.02 -18.16
CA LEU A 230 -3.33 -35.19 -18.84
C LEU A 230 -2.84 -33.77 -18.94
N ASP A 231 -2.89 -33.22 -20.16
CA ASP A 231 -2.56 -31.80 -20.38
C ASP A 231 -3.56 -30.89 -19.65
N PRO A 232 -3.08 -29.86 -18.92
CA PRO A 232 -3.97 -28.89 -18.29
C PRO A 232 -4.83 -28.14 -19.31
N ILE A 233 -6.06 -27.80 -18.91
CA ILE A 233 -6.93 -26.94 -19.71
C ILE A 233 -6.51 -25.50 -19.50
N THR A 234 -6.06 -24.84 -20.55
CA THR A 234 -5.68 -23.44 -20.53
C THR A 234 -6.87 -22.53 -20.83
N ARG A 235 -7.18 -21.61 -19.93
CA ARG A 235 -8.14 -20.51 -20.18
C ARG A 235 -7.42 -19.17 -20.12
N THR A 236 -7.85 -18.24 -20.96
CA THR A 236 -7.36 -16.87 -20.91
C THR A 236 -8.37 -16.01 -20.21
N GLU A 237 -8.04 -15.53 -19.03
CA GLU A 237 -8.91 -14.71 -18.22
C GLU A 237 -8.32 -13.30 -17.97
N PRO A 238 -9.16 -12.27 -17.89
CA PRO A 238 -8.70 -10.95 -17.49
C PRO A 238 -8.40 -10.93 -15.99
N VAL A 239 -7.18 -10.58 -15.62
CA VAL A 239 -6.74 -10.47 -14.22
C VAL A 239 -6.30 -9.04 -13.96
N ASP A 240 -6.74 -8.48 -12.85
CA ASP A 240 -6.31 -7.15 -12.39
C ASP A 240 -4.96 -7.29 -11.68
N ILE A 241 -3.92 -6.65 -12.22
CA ILE A 241 -2.53 -6.72 -11.75
C ILE A 241 -2.10 -5.37 -11.20
N LEU A 242 -1.51 -5.37 -10.01
CA LEU A 242 -0.97 -4.18 -9.37
C LEU A 242 0.46 -3.92 -9.87
N TYR A 243 0.67 -2.75 -10.42
CA TYR A 243 1.98 -2.22 -10.83
C TYR A 243 2.43 -1.12 -9.89
N VAL A 244 3.74 -1.05 -9.70
CA VAL A 244 4.42 -0.04 -8.89
C VAL A 244 5.52 0.59 -9.71
N THR A 245 5.41 1.90 -9.94
CA THR A 245 6.43 2.71 -10.60
C THR A 245 6.95 3.74 -9.63
N THR A 246 8.25 3.76 -9.37
CA THR A 246 8.89 4.68 -8.43
C THR A 246 9.79 5.66 -9.15
N ILE A 247 9.60 6.94 -8.88
CA ILE A 247 10.38 8.03 -9.47
C ILE A 247 10.90 8.98 -8.39
N CYS A 248 12.00 9.67 -8.68
CA CYS A 248 12.49 10.80 -7.88
C CYS A 248 12.65 12.04 -8.76
N PRO A 249 11.58 12.84 -8.95
CA PRO A 249 11.57 13.95 -9.89
C PRO A 249 12.58 15.04 -9.56
N GLN A 250 12.98 15.14 -8.29
CA GLN A 250 13.97 16.13 -7.84
C GLN A 250 15.42 15.75 -8.23
N ILE A 251 15.70 14.45 -8.43
CA ILE A 251 17.01 14.01 -8.94
C ILE A 251 16.99 14.10 -10.46
N SER A 252 16.02 13.45 -11.10
CA SER A 252 15.80 13.53 -12.54
C SER A 252 14.36 13.18 -12.87
N ARG A 253 13.76 13.93 -13.81
CA ARG A 253 12.39 13.68 -14.29
C ARG A 253 12.27 12.37 -15.08
N ASN A 254 13.37 11.87 -15.61
CA ASN A 254 13.41 10.68 -16.46
C ASN A 254 13.93 9.43 -15.74
N LEU A 255 14.37 9.59 -14.48
CA LEU A 255 14.89 8.47 -13.70
C LEU A 255 13.74 7.71 -13.08
N VAL A 256 13.49 6.51 -13.59
CA VAL A 256 12.59 5.54 -12.99
C VAL A 256 13.43 4.63 -12.10
N LEU A 257 13.22 4.72 -10.79
CA LEU A 257 13.96 3.93 -9.80
C LEU A 257 13.46 2.48 -9.74
N GLU A 258 12.18 2.29 -10.02
CA GLU A 258 11.54 0.98 -10.02
C GLU A 258 10.30 1.01 -10.91
N ASP A 259 10.13 -0.05 -11.71
CA ASP A 259 8.92 -0.27 -12.50
C ASP A 259 8.67 -1.77 -12.57
N LYS A 260 7.74 -2.24 -11.75
CA LYS A 260 7.51 -3.67 -11.59
C LYS A 260 6.09 -4.02 -11.17
N LYS A 261 5.74 -5.27 -11.36
CA LYS A 261 4.57 -5.87 -10.72
C LYS A 261 4.79 -5.93 -9.21
N SER A 262 3.80 -5.54 -8.43
CA SER A 262 3.86 -5.68 -6.97
C SER A 262 3.98 -7.16 -6.59
N LYS A 263 4.69 -7.44 -5.51
CA LYS A 263 4.70 -8.77 -4.89
C LYS A 263 3.31 -9.17 -4.34
N ILE A 264 2.50 -8.16 -3.99
CA ILE A 264 1.14 -8.35 -3.46
C ILE A 264 0.16 -8.23 -4.62
N GLN A 265 -0.50 -9.33 -4.97
CA GLN A 265 -1.47 -9.40 -6.06
C GLN A 265 -2.83 -9.84 -5.51
N ILE A 266 -3.60 -8.89 -5.01
CA ILE A 266 -4.92 -9.13 -4.41
C ILE A 266 -6.09 -8.64 -5.29
N GLY A 267 -5.82 -8.33 -6.57
CA GLY A 267 -6.80 -7.83 -7.52
C GLY A 267 -7.24 -6.38 -7.29
N ARG A 268 -6.62 -5.68 -6.34
CA ARG A 268 -6.86 -4.27 -6.00
C ARG A 268 -5.59 -3.64 -5.48
N LEU A 269 -5.60 -2.32 -5.22
CA LEU A 269 -4.48 -1.66 -4.58
C LEU A 269 -4.25 -2.23 -3.17
N ASP A 270 -2.99 -2.25 -2.77
CA ASP A 270 -2.54 -2.58 -1.42
C ASP A 270 -2.67 -1.41 -0.43
N ILE A 271 -3.38 -0.36 -0.83
CA ILE A 271 -3.69 0.84 -0.05
C ILE A 271 -5.19 0.85 0.24
N PHE A 272 -5.52 0.97 1.53
CA PHE A 272 -6.88 0.91 2.04
C PHE A 272 -7.25 2.24 2.71
N PRO A 273 -7.88 3.17 1.97
CA PRO A 273 -8.42 4.36 2.56
C PRO A 273 -9.79 4.09 3.21
N GLY A 274 -10.04 4.77 4.33
CA GLY A 274 -11.33 4.79 4.98
C GLY A 274 -11.67 6.19 5.46
N SER A 275 -12.95 6.56 5.47
CA SER A 275 -13.41 7.86 5.93
C SER A 275 -14.70 7.75 6.72
N CYS A 276 -14.74 8.43 7.85
CA CYS A 276 -15.95 8.59 8.68
C CYS A 276 -16.99 9.53 8.04
N ARG A 277 -16.64 10.24 6.98
CA ARG A 277 -17.58 11.13 6.29
C ARG A 277 -18.66 10.28 5.65
N ARG A 278 -19.91 10.46 6.10
CA ARG A 278 -21.04 10.06 5.29
C ARG A 278 -20.91 10.81 3.96
N TYR A 279 -20.77 10.08 2.91
CA TYR A 279 -21.07 10.56 1.59
C TYR A 279 -22.57 10.84 1.59
N ASN A 280 -22.95 12.06 1.96
CA ASN A 280 -24.26 12.56 1.60
C ASN A 280 -24.15 12.71 0.10
N GLY A 281 -24.60 11.68 -0.62
CA GLY A 281 -24.84 11.81 -2.03
C GLY A 281 -25.56 13.12 -2.22
N ILE A 282 -25.02 13.94 -3.08
CA ILE A 282 -25.70 15.16 -3.52
C ILE A 282 -27.02 14.65 -4.12
N ASN A 283 -28.11 14.84 -3.39
CA ASN A 283 -29.43 14.74 -3.96
C ASN A 283 -29.64 15.92 -4.92
#